data_0a227ad9dd9b4405d1ee70b33fdbcd61
#
_entry.id   0a227ad9dd9b4405d1ee70b33fdbcd61
#
_cell.length_a   1.000
_cell.length_b   1.000
_cell.length_c   1.000
_cell.angle_alpha   90.00
_cell.angle_beta   90.00
_cell.angle_gamma   90.00
#
_symmetry.space_group_name_H-M   'P 1'
#
loop_
_entity.id
_entity.type
_entity.pdbx_description
1 polymer ?
#
loop_
_entity_poly.entity_id
_entity_poly.type
_entity_poly.pdbx_seq_one_letter_code
_entity_poly.pdbx_strand_id
1 'polypeptide(L)'
;MDKIQSLLVIEILGRAADHVKESLNTLVLKLGSEKGVRITNKTYHDPVPAKESGSLFTTFAEIEVEFDSIENYFGVLFAYMPSHVEVIYPEKLSLTNSHLNEFANVLVRRLHDYDAIAKKVIFERDLMLQKLKEVAPNLFKQENIESANKNINLKSKTKKTK
;
A
#
# COMPACT_ATOMS: atom_id res chain seq x y z
N MET A 1 -29.11 10.34 -9.27
CA MET A 1 -28.37 9.12 -8.85
C MET A 1 -28.40 9.07 -7.33
N ASP A 2 -28.65 7.93 -6.74
CA ASP A 2 -28.67 7.82 -5.28
C ASP A 2 -27.26 8.04 -4.74
N LYS A 3 -27.17 8.72 -3.60
CA LYS A 3 -25.89 8.90 -2.89
C LYS A 3 -25.35 7.55 -2.46
N ILE A 4 -24.03 7.41 -2.49
CA ILE A 4 -23.35 6.20 -2.04
C ILE A 4 -22.79 6.46 -0.64
N GLN A 5 -23.14 5.62 0.32
CA GLN A 5 -22.53 5.63 1.65
C GLN A 5 -21.59 4.44 1.79
N SER A 6 -20.38 4.69 2.26
CA SER A 6 -19.35 3.68 2.40
C SER A 6 -18.54 3.87 3.67
N LEU A 7 -18.16 2.77 4.30
CA LEU A 7 -17.10 2.73 5.30
C LEU A 7 -15.76 2.52 4.60
N LEU A 8 -14.80 3.36 4.91
CA LEU A 8 -13.43 3.26 4.42
C LEU A 8 -12.47 3.17 5.61
N VAL A 9 -11.45 2.33 5.49
CA VAL A 9 -10.32 2.32 6.42
C VAL A 9 -9.10 2.90 5.70
N ILE A 10 -8.61 4.02 6.22
CA ILE A 10 -7.39 4.67 5.72
C ILE A 10 -6.25 4.33 6.69
N GLU A 11 -5.20 3.70 6.20
CA GLU A 11 -4.04 3.28 7.00
C GLU A 11 -2.77 3.98 6.54
N ILE A 12 -1.90 4.32 7.49
CA ILE A 12 -0.57 4.91 7.24
C ILE A 12 0.47 4.13 8.01
N LEU A 13 1.62 3.91 7.35
CA LEU A 13 2.83 3.33 7.91
C LEU A 13 3.96 4.35 7.85
N GLY A 14 4.73 4.50 8.94
CA GLY A 14 5.85 5.42 8.99
C GLY A 14 6.78 5.22 10.19
N ARG A 15 7.86 6.00 10.27
CA ARG A 15 8.92 5.79 11.28
C ARG A 15 8.61 6.38 12.66
N ALA A 16 7.84 7.46 12.74
CA ALA A 16 7.56 8.16 13.99
C ALA A 16 6.05 8.15 14.27
N ALA A 17 5.65 7.77 15.51
CA ALA A 17 4.25 7.67 15.90
C ALA A 17 3.48 8.99 15.70
N ASP A 18 4.05 10.11 16.15
CA ASP A 18 3.40 11.43 16.02
C ASP A 18 3.24 11.83 14.55
N HIS A 19 4.25 11.55 13.73
CA HIS A 19 4.22 11.86 12.30
C HIS A 19 3.16 11.05 11.54
N VAL A 20 2.99 9.77 11.82
CA VAL A 20 1.94 8.97 11.18
C VAL A 20 0.55 9.42 11.60
N LYS A 21 0.38 9.83 12.86
CA LYS A 21 -0.89 10.37 13.36
C LYS A 21 -1.27 11.69 12.67
N GLU A 22 -0.33 12.62 12.56
CA GLU A 22 -0.52 13.91 11.88
C GLU A 22 -0.78 13.71 10.38
N SER A 23 -0.02 12.85 9.73
CA SER A 23 -0.18 12.52 8.31
C SER A 23 -1.55 11.90 8.02
N LEU A 24 -2.02 10.98 8.88
CA LEU A 24 -3.35 10.40 8.75
C LEU A 24 -4.46 11.46 8.87
N ASN A 25 -4.35 12.34 9.87
CA ASN A 25 -5.31 13.42 10.04
C ASN A 25 -5.35 14.35 8.81
N THR A 26 -4.19 14.72 8.28
CA THR A 26 -4.07 15.54 7.08
C THR A 26 -4.70 14.85 5.86
N LEU A 27 -4.48 13.54 5.71
CA LEU A 27 -5.04 12.76 4.61
C LEU A 27 -6.58 12.69 4.68
N VAL A 28 -7.13 12.45 5.87
CA VAL A 28 -8.59 12.41 6.10
C VAL A 28 -9.21 13.78 5.88
N LEU A 29 -8.57 14.87 6.32
CA LEU A 29 -9.04 16.23 6.06
C LEU A 29 -9.07 16.54 4.56
N LYS A 30 -8.01 16.16 3.84
CA LYS A 30 -7.94 16.31 2.38
C LYS A 30 -9.05 15.54 1.69
N LEU A 31 -9.28 14.28 2.07
CA LEU A 31 -10.38 13.46 1.54
C LEU A 31 -11.74 14.14 1.74
N GLY A 32 -12.00 14.68 2.93
CA GLY A 32 -13.23 15.39 3.22
C GLY A 32 -13.40 16.72 2.49
N SER A 33 -12.33 17.26 1.88
CA SER A 33 -12.37 18.48 1.05
C SER A 33 -12.60 18.21 -0.43
N GLU A 34 -12.61 16.94 -0.86
CA GLU A 34 -12.87 16.57 -2.24
C GLU A 34 -14.33 16.91 -2.63
N LYS A 35 -14.50 17.37 -3.87
CA LYS A 35 -15.82 17.74 -4.37
C LYS A 35 -16.74 16.52 -4.47
N GLY A 36 -17.95 16.64 -3.93
CA GLY A 36 -18.93 15.55 -3.94
C GLY A 36 -18.62 14.43 -2.93
N VAL A 37 -17.79 14.72 -1.94
CA VAL A 37 -17.41 13.82 -0.85
C VAL A 37 -17.78 14.48 0.48
N ARG A 38 -18.45 13.74 1.35
CA ARG A 38 -18.80 14.21 2.70
C ARG A 38 -18.51 13.13 3.73
N ILE A 39 -17.59 13.39 4.64
CA ILE A 39 -17.36 12.52 5.79
C ILE A 39 -18.48 12.75 6.80
N THR A 40 -19.20 11.69 7.15
CA THR A 40 -20.31 11.72 8.11
C THR A 40 -19.88 11.29 9.50
N ASN A 41 -18.93 10.38 9.58
CA ASN A 41 -18.33 9.90 10.84
C ASN A 41 -16.86 9.58 10.65
N LYS A 42 -16.06 9.68 11.71
CA LYS A 42 -14.63 9.29 11.69
C LYS A 42 -14.17 8.88 13.07
N THR A 43 -13.44 7.78 13.12
CA THR A 43 -12.79 7.25 14.31
C THR A 43 -11.31 7.04 14.02
N TYR A 44 -10.43 7.65 14.82
CA TYR A 44 -8.97 7.50 14.70
C TYR A 44 -8.47 6.51 15.74
N HIS A 45 -7.52 5.68 15.34
CA HIS A 45 -6.82 4.75 16.22
C HIS A 45 -5.39 5.23 16.50
N ASP A 46 -4.90 5.01 17.71
CA ASP A 46 -3.54 5.43 18.07
C ASP A 46 -2.49 4.59 17.35
N PRO A 47 -1.33 5.18 17.04
CA PRO A 47 -0.23 4.48 16.40
C PRO A 47 0.28 3.30 17.24
N VAL A 48 0.47 2.16 16.60
CA VAL A 48 1.06 0.96 17.20
C VAL A 48 2.31 0.52 16.42
N PRO A 49 3.30 -0.12 17.06
CA PRO A 49 4.45 -0.68 16.35
C PRO A 49 4.00 -1.69 15.29
N ALA A 50 4.54 -1.59 14.07
CA ALA A 50 4.25 -2.53 13.00
C ALA A 50 4.89 -3.89 13.27
N LYS A 51 4.12 -4.98 13.12
CA LYS A 51 4.54 -6.34 13.49
C LYS A 51 5.79 -6.84 12.76
N GLU A 52 6.01 -6.39 11.52
CA GLU A 52 7.10 -6.87 10.67
C GLU A 52 8.35 -5.98 10.70
N SER A 53 8.29 -4.81 11.34
CA SER A 53 9.40 -3.87 11.40
C SER A 53 9.38 -3.10 12.70
N GLY A 54 10.24 -3.46 13.65
CA GLY A 54 10.32 -2.82 14.97
C GLY A 54 10.66 -1.31 14.98
N SER A 55 10.94 -0.72 13.81
CA SER A 55 11.22 0.72 13.65
C SER A 55 10.08 1.49 12.99
N LEU A 56 8.99 0.83 12.61
CA LEU A 56 7.84 1.46 11.96
C LEU A 56 6.62 1.42 12.88
N PHE A 57 5.78 2.43 12.73
CA PHE A 57 4.47 2.54 13.37
C PHE A 57 3.39 2.52 12.29
N THR A 58 2.26 1.88 12.59
CA THR A 58 1.05 1.95 11.78
C THR A 58 -0.08 2.56 12.59
N THR A 59 -0.94 3.32 11.91
CA THR A 59 -2.18 3.87 12.46
C THR A 59 -3.24 3.88 11.35
N PHE A 60 -4.51 3.87 11.74
CA PHE A 60 -5.61 3.91 10.79
C PHE A 60 -6.79 4.75 11.32
N ALA A 61 -7.63 5.16 10.38
CA ALA A 61 -8.91 5.78 10.66
C ALA A 61 -10.02 5.04 9.93
N GLU A 62 -11.10 4.79 10.64
CA GLU A 62 -12.38 4.33 10.08
C GLU A 62 -13.19 5.57 9.78
N ILE A 63 -13.61 5.73 8.53
CA ILE A 63 -14.39 6.90 8.09
C ILE A 63 -15.63 6.44 7.34
N GLU A 64 -16.79 7.00 7.73
CA GLU A 64 -18.02 6.88 6.97
C GLU A 64 -18.12 8.06 6.02
N VAL A 65 -18.33 7.76 4.75
CA VAL A 65 -18.28 8.75 3.68
C VAL A 65 -19.51 8.63 2.82
N GLU A 66 -20.14 9.78 2.52
CA GLU A 66 -21.19 9.91 1.54
C GLU A 66 -20.64 10.54 0.27
N PHE A 67 -20.92 9.90 -0.87
CA PHE A 67 -20.51 10.33 -2.20
C PHE A 67 -21.72 10.74 -3.02
N ASP A 68 -21.61 11.86 -3.72
CA ASP A 68 -22.70 12.38 -4.57
C ASP A 68 -22.84 11.57 -5.87
N SER A 69 -21.79 10.83 -6.29
CA SER A 69 -21.79 10.03 -7.51
C SER A 69 -20.83 8.85 -7.45
N ILE A 70 -21.01 7.91 -8.37
CA ILE A 70 -20.12 6.75 -8.51
C ILE A 70 -18.71 7.14 -8.95
N GLU A 71 -18.58 8.23 -9.73
CA GLU A 71 -17.28 8.74 -10.18
C GLU A 71 -16.49 9.28 -8.97
N ASN A 72 -17.15 10.01 -8.05
CA ASN A 72 -16.54 10.50 -6.83
C ASN A 72 -16.09 9.34 -5.94
N TYR A 73 -16.93 8.30 -5.81
CA TYR A 73 -16.58 7.08 -5.07
C TYR A 73 -15.31 6.41 -5.63
N PHE A 74 -15.29 6.10 -6.93
CA PHE A 74 -14.10 5.49 -7.54
C PHE A 74 -12.89 6.43 -7.53
N GLY A 75 -13.10 7.74 -7.72
CA GLY A 75 -12.05 8.74 -7.63
C GLY A 75 -11.32 8.68 -6.29
N VAL A 76 -12.06 8.61 -5.18
CA VAL A 76 -11.52 8.49 -3.83
C VAL A 76 -10.80 7.13 -3.65
N LEU A 77 -11.38 6.03 -4.08
CA LEU A 77 -10.74 4.72 -3.96
C LEU A 77 -9.37 4.68 -4.64
N PHE A 78 -9.26 5.27 -5.83
CA PHE A 78 -7.98 5.29 -6.55
C PHE A 78 -6.99 6.34 -6.04
N ALA A 79 -7.46 7.46 -5.50
CA ALA A 79 -6.58 8.52 -5.00
C ALA A 79 -6.03 8.23 -3.60
N TYR A 80 -6.85 7.65 -2.73
CA TYR A 80 -6.55 7.44 -1.31
C TYR A 80 -6.21 6.00 -0.95
N MET A 81 -6.54 5.03 -1.81
CA MET A 81 -6.22 3.60 -1.67
C MET A 81 -6.52 3.06 -0.26
N PRO A 82 -7.78 3.13 0.22
CA PRO A 82 -8.13 2.61 1.53
C PRO A 82 -7.76 1.13 1.65
N SER A 83 -7.34 0.70 2.85
CA SER A 83 -7.03 -0.72 3.13
C SER A 83 -8.28 -1.59 3.25
N HIS A 84 -9.45 -0.95 3.50
CA HIS A 84 -10.75 -1.63 3.52
C HIS A 84 -11.83 -0.70 2.96
N VAL A 85 -12.80 -1.30 2.27
CA VAL A 85 -13.94 -0.60 1.67
C VAL A 85 -15.20 -1.44 1.86
N GLU A 86 -16.25 -0.83 2.40
CA GLU A 86 -17.57 -1.44 2.51
C GLU A 86 -18.63 -0.44 2.05
N VAL A 87 -19.47 -0.83 1.08
CA VAL A 87 -20.63 -0.02 0.65
C VAL A 87 -21.80 -0.33 1.56
N ILE A 88 -22.28 0.68 2.30
CA ILE A 88 -23.38 0.57 3.24
C ILE A 88 -24.71 0.84 2.53
N TYR A 89 -24.74 1.82 1.63
CA TYR A 89 -25.93 2.21 0.87
C TYR A 89 -25.53 2.70 -0.53
N PRO A 90 -26.36 2.42 -1.55
CA PRO A 90 -27.56 1.59 -1.56
C PRO A 90 -27.23 0.08 -1.56
N GLU A 91 -28.22 -0.76 -1.23
CA GLU A 91 -28.08 -2.23 -1.27
C GLU A 91 -27.73 -2.75 -2.69
N LYS A 92 -28.17 -2.03 -3.73
CA LYS A 92 -27.87 -2.34 -5.13
C LYS A 92 -27.41 -1.10 -5.87
N LEU A 93 -26.23 -1.21 -6.49
CA LEU A 93 -25.70 -0.19 -7.39
C LEU A 93 -25.99 -0.57 -8.84
N SER A 94 -26.64 0.32 -9.58
CA SER A 94 -26.82 0.17 -11.03
C SER A 94 -25.74 0.96 -11.76
N LEU A 95 -24.92 0.26 -12.54
CA LEU A 95 -23.88 0.86 -13.36
C LEU A 95 -24.30 0.83 -14.83
N THR A 96 -24.11 1.93 -15.53
CA THR A 96 -24.17 1.94 -16.99
C THR A 96 -22.88 1.36 -17.57
N ASN A 97 -22.91 0.92 -18.82
CA ASN A 97 -21.69 0.52 -19.53
C ASN A 97 -20.65 1.64 -19.58
N SER A 98 -21.09 2.91 -19.63
CA SER A 98 -20.19 4.07 -19.59
C SER A 98 -19.42 4.15 -18.26
N HIS A 99 -20.12 4.03 -17.13
CA HIS A 99 -19.49 4.02 -15.80
C HIS A 99 -18.50 2.84 -15.65
N LEU A 100 -18.89 1.64 -16.13
CA LEU A 100 -18.03 0.47 -16.08
C LEU A 100 -16.77 0.64 -16.92
N ASN A 101 -16.90 1.19 -18.13
CA ASN A 101 -15.78 1.46 -19.03
C ASN A 101 -14.82 2.49 -18.44
N GLU A 102 -15.35 3.58 -17.85
CA GLU A 102 -14.53 4.59 -17.19
C GLU A 102 -13.76 4.02 -16.03
N PHE A 103 -14.44 3.28 -15.15
CA PHE A 103 -13.80 2.56 -14.04
C PHE A 103 -12.68 1.64 -14.54
N ALA A 104 -12.98 0.77 -15.52
CA ALA A 104 -12.03 -0.19 -16.05
C ALA A 104 -10.80 0.52 -16.66
N ASN A 105 -10.99 1.60 -17.41
CA ASN A 105 -9.91 2.36 -18.01
C ASN A 105 -9.02 3.06 -16.96
N VAL A 106 -9.62 3.59 -15.89
CA VAL A 106 -8.86 4.17 -14.77
C VAL A 106 -8.05 3.09 -14.05
N LEU A 107 -8.66 1.92 -13.77
CA LEU A 107 -7.99 0.79 -13.14
C LEU A 107 -6.81 0.29 -13.96
N VAL A 108 -7.02 0.02 -15.25
CA VAL A 108 -5.97 -0.49 -16.15
C VAL A 108 -4.81 0.51 -16.24
N ARG A 109 -5.11 1.81 -16.37
CA ARG A 109 -4.08 2.87 -16.38
C ARG A 109 -3.24 2.85 -15.11
N ARG A 110 -3.88 2.78 -13.94
CA ARG A 110 -3.18 2.69 -12.64
C ARG A 110 -2.29 1.46 -12.53
N LEU A 111 -2.77 0.31 -12.99
CA LEU A 111 -1.98 -0.93 -13.00
C LEU A 111 -0.75 -0.80 -13.92
N HIS A 112 -0.89 -0.17 -15.10
CA HIS A 112 0.24 0.11 -15.98
C HIS A 112 1.25 1.08 -15.35
N ASP A 113 0.79 2.12 -14.67
CA ASP A 113 1.68 3.06 -13.98
C ASP A 113 2.46 2.36 -12.85
N TYR A 114 1.82 1.50 -12.05
CA TYR A 114 2.49 0.72 -11.01
C TYR A 114 3.49 -0.29 -11.60
N ASP A 115 3.15 -0.97 -12.68
CA ASP A 115 4.07 -1.89 -13.38
C ASP A 115 5.30 -1.15 -13.90
N ALA A 116 5.11 0.03 -14.51
CA ALA A 116 6.21 0.86 -14.99
C ALA A 116 7.12 1.34 -13.86
N ILE A 117 6.55 1.80 -12.72
CA ILE A 117 7.31 2.19 -11.53
C ILE A 117 8.07 1.00 -10.95
N ALA A 118 7.42 -0.16 -10.81
CA ALA A 118 8.06 -1.37 -10.30
C ALA A 118 9.26 -1.80 -11.17
N LYS A 119 9.09 -1.83 -12.50
CA LYS A 119 10.17 -2.13 -13.44
C LYS A 119 11.32 -1.14 -13.34
N LYS A 120 11.01 0.17 -13.23
CA LYS A 120 12.02 1.22 -13.05
C LYS A 120 12.83 1.02 -11.76
N VAL A 121 12.16 0.78 -10.63
CA VAL A 121 12.82 0.57 -9.33
C VAL A 121 13.69 -0.69 -9.34
N ILE A 122 13.23 -1.78 -9.96
CA ILE A 122 14.02 -3.01 -10.12
C ILE A 122 15.29 -2.72 -10.94
N PHE A 123 15.16 -2.02 -12.08
CA PHE A 123 16.30 -1.66 -12.92
C PHE A 123 17.31 -0.76 -12.18
N GLU A 124 16.84 0.27 -11.47
CA GLU A 124 17.69 1.16 -10.67
C GLU A 124 18.41 0.41 -9.55
N ARG A 125 17.70 -0.49 -8.85
CA ARG A 125 18.31 -1.39 -7.84
C ARG A 125 19.44 -2.23 -8.44
N ASP A 126 19.19 -2.88 -9.58
CA ASP A 126 20.16 -3.77 -10.22
C ASP A 126 21.39 -2.99 -10.69
N LEU A 127 21.20 -1.79 -11.24
CA LEU A 127 22.29 -0.88 -11.60
C LEU A 127 23.10 -0.43 -10.38
N MET A 128 22.43 -0.09 -9.27
CA MET A 128 23.11 0.27 -8.02
C MET A 128 23.90 -0.89 -7.44
N LEU A 129 23.33 -2.12 -7.46
CA LEU A 129 24.01 -3.33 -7.02
C LEU A 129 25.25 -3.64 -7.88
N GLN A 130 25.16 -3.45 -9.21
CA GLN A 130 26.30 -3.62 -10.09
C GLN A 130 27.41 -2.61 -9.76
N LYS A 131 27.09 -1.33 -9.63
CA LYS A 131 28.06 -0.29 -9.25
C LYS A 131 28.67 -0.55 -7.88
N LEU A 132 27.88 -1.01 -6.92
CA LEU A 132 28.37 -1.33 -5.59
C LEU A 132 29.36 -2.50 -5.62
N LYS A 133 29.11 -3.52 -6.43
CA LYS A 133 30.06 -4.64 -6.64
C LYS A 133 31.38 -4.18 -7.27
N GLU A 134 31.35 -3.21 -8.16
CA GLU A 134 32.56 -2.63 -8.79
C GLU A 134 33.38 -1.81 -7.79
N VAL A 135 32.72 -0.97 -6.97
CA VAL A 135 33.38 -0.02 -6.04
C VAL A 135 33.77 -0.72 -4.72
N ALA A 136 32.97 -1.65 -4.24
CA ALA A 136 33.17 -2.32 -2.95
C ALA A 136 33.03 -3.87 -3.04
N PRO A 137 33.87 -4.56 -3.82
CA PRO A 137 33.75 -6.01 -4.04
C PRO A 137 33.89 -6.82 -2.75
N ASN A 138 34.53 -6.27 -1.74
CA ASN A 138 34.73 -6.93 -0.45
C ASN A 138 33.43 -7.12 0.35
N LEU A 139 32.42 -6.28 0.16
CA LEU A 139 31.12 -6.42 0.81
C LEU A 139 30.36 -7.68 0.36
N PHE A 140 30.63 -8.15 -0.85
CA PHE A 140 29.96 -9.32 -1.45
C PHE A 140 30.76 -10.62 -1.27
N LYS A 141 32.04 -10.55 -0.82
CA LYS A 141 32.87 -11.74 -0.58
C LYS A 141 32.44 -12.48 0.71
N GLN A 142 31.92 -11.79 1.71
CA GLN A 142 31.49 -12.41 2.98
C GLN A 142 30.22 -13.25 2.83
N GLU A 143 29.24 -12.81 2.02
CA GLU A 143 28.00 -13.59 1.80
C GLU A 143 28.28 -14.94 1.10
N ASN A 144 29.26 -14.99 0.21
CA ASN A 144 29.64 -16.23 -0.45
C ASN A 144 30.33 -17.23 0.49
N ILE A 145 31.02 -16.77 1.53
CA ILE A 145 31.67 -17.62 2.54
C ILE A 145 30.65 -18.18 3.52
N GLU A 146 29.67 -17.41 3.95
CA GLU A 146 28.61 -17.88 4.84
C GLU A 146 27.64 -18.86 4.15
N SER A 147 27.28 -18.60 2.90
CA SER A 147 26.46 -19.52 2.12
C SER A 147 27.20 -20.80 1.75
N ALA A 148 28.50 -20.74 1.48
CA ALA A 148 29.34 -21.92 1.27
C ALA A 148 29.49 -22.76 2.56
N ASN A 149 29.67 -22.12 3.71
CA ASN A 149 29.79 -22.81 5.02
C ASN A 149 28.43 -23.41 5.49
N LYS A 150 27.29 -22.80 5.18
CA LYS A 150 25.97 -23.39 5.41
C LYS A 150 25.74 -24.65 4.57
N ASN A 151 26.18 -24.65 3.30
CA ASN A 151 26.06 -25.81 2.40
C ASN A 151 27.00 -26.96 2.78
N ILE A 152 28.18 -26.67 3.33
CA ILE A 152 29.13 -27.68 3.83
C ILE A 152 28.57 -28.35 5.09
N ASN A 153 27.98 -27.56 6.02
CA ASN A 153 27.39 -28.10 7.26
C ASN A 153 26.12 -28.93 7.02
N LEU A 154 25.35 -28.62 5.98
CA LEU A 154 24.18 -29.44 5.57
C LEU A 154 24.63 -30.79 4.97
N LYS A 155 25.69 -30.81 4.17
CA LYS A 155 26.22 -32.05 3.56
C LYS A 155 26.96 -32.97 4.57
N SER A 156 27.49 -32.41 5.66
CA SER A 156 28.15 -33.21 6.70
C SER A 156 27.14 -33.87 7.66
N LYS A 157 25.94 -33.30 7.84
CA LYS A 157 24.88 -33.91 8.65
C LYS A 157 24.15 -35.06 7.96
N THR A 158 24.09 -35.06 6.61
CA THR A 158 23.47 -36.15 5.83
C THR A 158 24.36 -37.37 5.63
N LYS A 159 25.67 -37.28 5.95
CA LYS A 159 26.61 -38.43 5.87
C LYS A 159 26.78 -39.21 7.18
N LYS A 160 26.15 -38.76 8.30
CA LYS A 160 26.23 -39.44 9.62
C LYS A 160 25.01 -40.30 9.95
N THR A 161 24.06 -40.44 9.01
CA THR A 161 22.84 -41.26 9.20
C THR A 161 22.77 -42.31 8.08
N LYS A 162 23.81 -43.15 7.97
CA LYS A 162 23.76 -44.43 7.26
C LYS A 162 24.63 -45.45 8.03
#